data_e8c7e022fd377caf86c70aae6c2674e7
#
_entry.id   e8c7e022fd377caf86c70aae6c2674e7
#
_cell.length_a   1.000
_cell.length_b   1.000
_cell.length_c   1.000
_cell.angle_alpha   90.00
_cell.angle_beta   90.00
_cell.angle_gamma   90.00
#
_symmetry.space_group_name_H-M   'P 1'
#
loop_
_entity.id
_entity.type
_entity.pdbx_description
1 polymer ?
#
loop_
_entity_poly.entity_id
_entity_poly.type
_entity_poly.pdbx_seq_one_letter_code
_entity_poly.pdbx_strand_id
1 'polypeptide(L)'
;MRAFVSGWTGRKVDDSNMTKAGEDYAQEILDLFDKFDTLSEFNSGTYTGVSLFGLHLWAKYLPSDSVMTKNGPRMIKETWKIVSKLWHPGFRNMAGPWDRTYGYDMNRYVSLMALWFWPLIGREKTGLHANVSYTS
;
A
#
# COMPACT_ATOMS: atom_id res chain seq x y z
N MET A 1 -0.92 -5.87 6.22
CA MET A 1 -0.99 -5.56 7.68
C MET A 1 -0.95 -6.80 8.58
N ARG A 2 -1.82 -7.78 8.43
CA ARG A 2 -1.88 -8.99 9.29
C ARG A 2 -0.52 -9.67 9.46
N ALA A 3 0.19 -9.99 8.38
CA ALA A 3 1.51 -10.60 8.43
C ALA A 3 2.49 -9.81 9.31
N PHE A 4 2.56 -8.49 9.10
CA PHE A 4 3.43 -7.63 9.89
C PHE A 4 3.09 -7.66 11.39
N VAL A 5 1.82 -7.42 11.72
CA VAL A 5 1.39 -7.38 13.12
C VAL A 5 1.68 -8.70 13.83
N SER A 6 1.34 -9.84 13.23
CA SER A 6 1.63 -11.16 13.82
C SER A 6 3.14 -11.38 13.96
N GLY A 7 3.92 -11.17 12.91
CA GLY A 7 5.36 -11.41 12.94
C GLY A 7 6.12 -10.47 13.87
N TRP A 8 5.74 -9.20 13.92
CA TRP A 8 6.37 -8.20 14.80
C TRP A 8 5.98 -8.41 16.27
N THR A 9 4.69 -8.60 16.55
CA THR A 9 4.21 -8.83 17.92
C THR A 9 4.75 -10.13 18.49
N GLY A 10 4.70 -11.23 17.70
CA GLY A 10 5.23 -12.52 18.13
C GLY A 10 6.68 -12.41 18.60
N ARG A 11 7.52 -11.68 17.87
CA ARG A 11 8.92 -11.42 18.28
C ARG A 11 9.04 -10.57 19.54
N LYS A 12 8.12 -9.63 19.74
CA LYS A 12 8.14 -8.75 20.93
C LYS A 12 7.73 -9.45 22.22
N VAL A 13 6.87 -10.46 22.11
CA VAL A 13 6.37 -11.22 23.27
C VAL A 13 6.96 -12.64 23.37
N ASP A 14 8.00 -12.93 22.56
CA ASP A 14 8.66 -14.24 22.47
C ASP A 14 7.70 -15.42 22.16
N ASP A 15 6.67 -15.14 21.37
CA ASP A 15 5.74 -16.16 20.86
C ASP A 15 6.18 -16.66 19.48
N SER A 16 6.77 -17.86 19.46
CA SER A 16 7.27 -18.49 18.23
C SER A 16 6.16 -18.87 17.28
N ASN A 17 4.97 -19.26 17.77
CA ASN A 17 3.83 -19.63 16.93
C ASN A 17 3.26 -18.39 16.23
N MET A 18 3.10 -17.29 16.95
CA MET A 18 2.66 -16.02 16.39
C MET A 18 3.68 -15.48 15.38
N THR A 19 4.97 -15.58 15.68
CA THR A 19 6.05 -15.19 14.77
C THR A 19 5.98 -16.00 13.48
N LYS A 20 5.88 -17.33 13.60
CA LYS A 20 5.75 -18.24 12.45
C LYS A 20 4.51 -17.93 11.61
N ALA A 21 3.38 -17.73 12.24
CA ALA A 21 2.14 -17.37 11.54
C ALA A 21 2.29 -16.07 10.74
N GLY A 22 3.02 -15.08 11.27
CA GLY A 22 3.34 -13.84 10.55
C GLY A 22 4.19 -14.07 9.30
N GLU A 23 5.21 -14.93 9.40
CA GLU A 23 6.07 -15.30 8.25
C GLU A 23 5.30 -16.14 7.22
N ASP A 24 4.45 -17.07 7.65
CA ASP A 24 3.62 -17.88 6.76
C ASP A 24 2.65 -16.98 5.96
N TYR A 25 1.96 -16.03 6.61
CA TYR A 25 1.11 -15.06 5.90
C TYR A 25 1.90 -14.17 4.94
N ALA A 26 3.13 -13.82 5.29
CA ALA A 26 3.98 -13.05 4.39
C ALA A 26 4.38 -13.85 3.16
N GLN A 27 4.67 -15.13 3.34
CA GLN A 27 4.99 -16.03 2.23
C GLN A 27 3.80 -16.21 1.29
N GLU A 28 2.58 -16.41 1.82
CA GLU A 28 1.36 -16.49 0.99
C GLU A 28 1.15 -15.24 0.14
N ILE A 29 1.37 -14.05 0.73
CA ILE A 29 1.27 -12.78 0.00
C ILE A 29 2.36 -12.67 -1.07
N LEU A 30 3.58 -13.10 -0.76
CA LEU A 30 4.70 -13.11 -1.69
C LEU A 30 4.43 -14.04 -2.87
N ASP A 31 3.96 -15.26 -2.61
CA ASP A 31 3.63 -16.26 -3.64
C ASP A 31 2.54 -15.75 -4.61
N LEU A 32 1.57 -15.00 -4.08
CA LEU A 32 0.57 -14.35 -4.90
C LEU A 32 1.15 -13.18 -5.70
N PHE A 33 1.99 -12.35 -5.07
CA PHE A 33 2.65 -11.23 -5.72
C PHE A 33 3.55 -11.70 -6.88
N ASP A 34 4.28 -12.78 -6.70
CA ASP A 34 5.21 -13.31 -7.69
C ASP A 34 4.52 -13.84 -8.98
N LYS A 35 3.21 -14.10 -8.91
CA LYS A 35 2.42 -14.50 -10.09
C LYS A 35 2.06 -13.32 -10.99
N PHE A 36 1.95 -12.11 -10.43
CA PHE A 36 1.35 -10.97 -11.13
C PHE A 36 2.18 -9.68 -11.04
N ASP A 37 3.29 -9.69 -10.30
CA ASP A 37 4.11 -8.51 -9.94
C ASP A 37 3.30 -7.38 -9.30
N THR A 38 2.16 -7.72 -8.67
CA THR A 38 1.28 -6.76 -8.02
C THR A 38 0.47 -7.39 -6.90
N LEU A 39 -0.17 -6.55 -6.09
CA LEU A 39 -1.14 -6.96 -5.08
C LEU A 39 -2.56 -7.02 -5.68
N SER A 40 -3.46 -7.79 -5.04
CA SER A 40 -4.80 -8.05 -5.56
C SER A 40 -5.65 -6.78 -5.72
N GLU A 41 -5.46 -5.76 -4.89
CA GLU A 41 -6.13 -4.45 -4.99
C GLU A 41 -5.18 -3.39 -5.56
N PHE A 42 -4.60 -3.65 -6.72
CA PHE A 42 -3.54 -2.82 -7.32
C PHE A 42 -4.02 -1.45 -7.83
N ASN A 43 -5.30 -1.32 -8.22
CA ASN A 43 -5.88 -0.07 -8.72
C ASN A 43 -6.90 0.51 -7.74
N SER A 44 -6.50 0.70 -6.51
CA SER A 44 -7.31 1.35 -5.48
C SER A 44 -6.56 2.55 -4.90
N GLY A 45 -7.12 3.73 -5.02
CA GLY A 45 -6.53 4.92 -4.43
C GLY A 45 -6.31 4.81 -2.91
N THR A 46 -7.20 4.10 -2.21
CA THR A 46 -7.08 3.86 -0.76
C THR A 46 -6.21 2.64 -0.45
N TYR A 47 -6.55 1.47 -0.98
CA TYR A 47 -5.91 0.21 -0.56
C TYR A 47 -4.51 0.02 -1.08
N THR A 48 -4.18 0.53 -2.26
CA THR A 48 -2.78 0.59 -2.72
C THR A 48 -1.92 1.40 -1.75
N GLY A 49 -2.45 2.53 -1.24
CA GLY A 49 -1.77 3.34 -0.23
C GLY A 49 -1.59 2.61 1.11
N VAL A 50 -2.60 1.87 1.57
CA VAL A 50 -2.49 1.01 2.77
C VAL A 50 -1.47 -0.11 2.56
N SER A 51 -1.47 -0.71 1.38
CA SER A 51 -0.53 -1.79 1.04
C SER A 51 0.91 -1.30 1.01
N LEU A 52 1.18 -0.15 0.41
CA LEU A 52 2.49 0.50 0.44
C LEU A 52 2.93 0.77 1.89
N PHE A 53 2.04 1.28 2.73
CA PHE A 53 2.35 1.46 4.15
C PHE A 53 2.75 0.14 4.82
N GLY A 54 1.97 -0.93 4.62
CA GLY A 54 2.29 -2.26 5.14
C GLY A 54 3.66 -2.77 4.67
N LEU A 55 3.97 -2.63 3.38
CA LEU A 55 5.26 -3.05 2.82
C LEU A 55 6.44 -2.24 3.38
N HIS A 56 6.27 -0.95 3.66
CA HIS A 56 7.29 -0.15 4.33
C HIS A 56 7.53 -0.59 5.79
N LEU A 57 6.48 -1.00 6.51
CA LEU A 57 6.64 -1.61 7.82
C LEU A 57 7.44 -2.92 7.73
N TRP A 58 7.18 -3.75 6.70
CA TRP A 58 7.93 -4.98 6.43
C TRP A 58 9.42 -4.70 6.26
N ALA A 59 9.75 -3.72 5.43
CA ALA A 59 11.15 -3.39 5.11
C ALA A 59 11.91 -2.78 6.29
N LYS A 60 11.19 -2.10 7.23
CA LYS A 60 11.83 -1.26 8.24
C LYS A 60 11.96 -1.90 9.62
N TYR A 61 10.98 -2.69 10.05
CA TYR A 61 10.85 -3.03 11.48
C TYR A 61 11.09 -4.50 11.82
N LEU A 62 11.37 -5.33 10.84
CA LEU A 62 11.62 -6.75 11.05
C LEU A 62 13.10 -7.10 10.84
N PRO A 63 13.59 -8.21 11.41
CA PRO A 63 14.98 -8.62 11.25
C PRO A 63 15.28 -9.04 9.81
N SER A 64 16.56 -9.02 9.45
CA SER A 64 17.03 -9.26 8.08
C SER A 64 16.73 -10.65 7.51
N ASP A 65 16.49 -11.61 8.37
CA ASP A 65 16.13 -13.00 8.01
C ASP A 65 14.65 -13.20 7.70
N SER A 66 13.78 -12.24 8.09
CA SER A 66 12.36 -12.28 7.79
C SER A 66 12.08 -12.26 6.28
N VAL A 67 11.11 -13.07 5.83
CA VAL A 67 10.55 -13.03 4.45
C VAL A 67 10.13 -11.62 4.09
N MET A 68 9.53 -10.91 5.02
CA MET A 68 9.03 -9.54 4.84
C MET A 68 10.16 -8.55 4.55
N THR A 69 11.24 -8.58 5.32
CA THR A 69 12.39 -7.68 5.12
C THR A 69 13.14 -7.97 3.83
N LYS A 70 13.29 -9.24 3.49
CA LYS A 70 13.99 -9.67 2.26
C LYS A 70 13.25 -9.23 1.00
N ASN A 71 11.92 -9.25 1.02
CA ASN A 71 11.10 -9.03 -0.19
C ASN A 71 10.39 -7.67 -0.23
N GLY A 72 10.19 -7.03 0.92
CA GLY A 72 9.51 -5.74 1.03
C GLY A 72 10.04 -4.67 0.06
N PRO A 73 11.36 -4.43 -0.05
CA PRO A 73 11.91 -3.43 -0.96
C PRO A 73 11.58 -3.69 -2.44
N ARG A 74 11.63 -4.96 -2.88
CA ARG A 74 11.24 -5.34 -4.24
C ARG A 74 9.76 -5.10 -4.48
N MET A 75 8.90 -5.56 -3.56
CA MET A 75 7.46 -5.40 -3.67
C MET A 75 7.05 -3.92 -3.69
N ILE A 76 7.68 -3.07 -2.87
CA ILE A 76 7.49 -1.62 -2.90
C ILE A 76 7.82 -1.06 -4.29
N LYS A 77 8.99 -1.41 -4.82
CA LYS A 77 9.44 -0.93 -6.14
C LYS A 77 8.48 -1.31 -7.27
N GLU A 78 8.05 -2.58 -7.32
CA GLU A 78 7.13 -3.05 -8.36
C GLU A 78 5.73 -2.41 -8.20
N THR A 79 5.23 -2.27 -6.96
CA THR A 79 3.98 -1.55 -6.69
C THR A 79 4.04 -0.10 -7.18
N TRP A 80 5.13 0.61 -6.93
CA TRP A 80 5.32 1.98 -7.44
C TRP A 80 5.39 2.06 -8.96
N LYS A 81 5.95 1.06 -9.65
CA LYS A 81 5.93 0.99 -11.12
C LYS A 81 4.48 0.91 -11.65
N ILE A 82 3.63 0.11 -11.01
CA ILE A 82 2.21 0.01 -11.39
C ILE A 82 1.49 1.31 -11.10
N VAL A 83 1.66 1.87 -9.91
CA VAL A 83 1.09 3.16 -9.52
C VAL A 83 1.47 4.25 -10.54
N SER A 84 2.74 4.29 -10.98
CA SER A 84 3.19 5.28 -11.97
C SER A 84 2.51 5.15 -13.33
N LYS A 85 2.12 3.94 -13.72
CA LYS A 85 1.35 3.69 -14.96
C LYS A 85 -0.12 4.07 -14.85
N LEU A 86 -0.66 4.00 -13.64
CA LEU A 86 -2.08 4.26 -13.37
C LEU A 86 -2.35 5.71 -12.93
N TRP A 87 -1.33 6.45 -12.52
CA TRP A 87 -1.51 7.84 -12.12
C TRP A 87 -1.81 8.72 -13.32
N HIS A 88 -2.96 9.42 -13.27
CA HIS A 88 -3.38 10.36 -14.31
C HIS A 88 -3.16 11.80 -13.85
N PRO A 89 -2.18 12.53 -14.42
CA PRO A 89 -1.82 13.86 -13.94
C PRO A 89 -2.93 14.90 -14.08
N GLY A 90 -3.78 14.77 -15.10
CA GLY A 90 -4.93 15.67 -15.30
C GLY A 90 -6.01 15.49 -14.26
N PHE A 91 -6.30 14.26 -13.86
CA PHE A 91 -7.23 13.95 -12.75
C PHE A 91 -6.59 14.08 -11.38
N ARG A 92 -5.27 14.09 -11.30
CA ARG A 92 -4.51 14.09 -10.05
C ARG A 92 -4.87 12.91 -9.14
N ASN A 93 -5.15 11.77 -9.75
CA ASN A 93 -5.59 10.56 -9.09
C ASN A 93 -5.22 9.33 -9.92
N MET A 94 -5.42 8.15 -9.35
CA MET A 94 -5.30 6.89 -10.09
C MET A 94 -6.36 6.82 -11.18
N ALA A 95 -5.99 6.37 -12.38
CA ALA A 95 -6.95 6.16 -13.48
C ALA A 95 -7.88 4.99 -13.19
N GLY A 96 -9.16 5.15 -13.57
CA GLY A 96 -10.15 4.06 -13.45
C GLY A 96 -9.99 2.98 -14.55
N PRO A 97 -10.76 1.89 -14.46
CA PRO A 97 -11.71 1.63 -13.37
C PRO A 97 -11.00 1.27 -12.07
N TRP A 98 -11.55 1.71 -10.93
CA TRP A 98 -10.99 1.40 -9.62
C TRP A 98 -11.59 0.11 -9.05
N ASP A 99 -10.78 -0.65 -8.32
CA ASP A 99 -11.20 -1.87 -7.65
C ASP A 99 -12.32 -1.62 -6.64
N ARG A 100 -12.30 -0.44 -5.99
CA ARG A 100 -13.30 -0.03 -5.01
C ARG A 100 -13.57 1.46 -5.08
N THR A 101 -14.85 1.84 -5.20
CA THR A 101 -15.31 3.23 -5.25
C THR A 101 -16.23 3.60 -4.08
N TYR A 102 -16.85 2.62 -3.43
CA TYR A 102 -17.79 2.82 -2.31
C TYR A 102 -18.94 3.78 -2.63
N GLY A 103 -19.29 3.97 -3.90
CA GLY A 103 -20.32 4.91 -4.33
C GLY A 103 -19.88 6.39 -4.33
N TYR A 104 -18.60 6.68 -4.09
CA TYR A 104 -18.09 8.04 -4.14
C TYR A 104 -17.70 8.48 -5.54
N ASP A 105 -17.80 9.79 -5.79
CA ASP A 105 -17.17 10.44 -6.94
C ASP A 105 -15.64 10.46 -6.71
N MET A 106 -14.93 9.58 -7.39
CA MET A 106 -13.48 9.42 -7.21
C MET A 106 -12.67 10.62 -7.69
N ASN A 107 -13.24 11.54 -8.45
CA ASN A 107 -12.60 12.80 -8.80
C ASN A 107 -12.54 13.77 -7.62
N ARG A 108 -13.39 13.58 -6.63
CA ARG A 108 -13.46 14.37 -5.39
C ARG A 108 -12.91 13.63 -4.17
N TYR A 109 -12.60 12.36 -4.33
CA TYR A 109 -12.12 11.51 -3.25
C TYR A 109 -10.63 11.69 -3.01
N VAL A 110 -10.27 12.17 -1.82
CA VAL A 110 -8.86 12.22 -1.40
C VAL A 110 -8.42 10.83 -0.98
N SER A 111 -7.71 10.16 -1.85
CA SER A 111 -7.21 8.82 -1.59
C SER A 111 -5.92 8.82 -0.77
N LEU A 112 -5.61 7.70 -0.10
CA LEU A 112 -4.31 7.52 0.57
C LEU A 112 -3.14 7.61 -0.42
N MET A 113 -3.34 7.24 -1.69
CA MET A 113 -2.31 7.43 -2.71
C MET A 113 -1.99 8.91 -2.95
N ALA A 114 -2.97 9.80 -2.88
CA ALA A 114 -2.72 11.23 -2.97
C ALA A 114 -1.80 11.73 -1.85
N LEU A 115 -1.93 11.18 -0.62
CA LEU A 115 -1.03 11.47 0.48
C LEU A 115 0.41 10.99 0.23
N TRP A 116 0.59 9.85 -0.45
CA TRP A 116 1.91 9.36 -0.85
C TRP A 116 2.55 10.22 -1.95
N PHE A 117 1.74 10.73 -2.88
CA PHE A 117 2.22 11.62 -3.93
C PHE A 117 2.54 13.02 -3.43
N TRP A 118 1.87 13.49 -2.40
CA TRP A 118 2.06 14.84 -1.87
C TRP A 118 3.53 15.22 -1.62
N PRO A 119 4.32 14.45 -0.85
CA PRO A 119 5.72 14.80 -0.61
C PRO A 119 6.59 14.70 -1.86
N LEU A 120 6.17 13.94 -2.87
CA LEU A 120 6.95 13.71 -4.09
C LEU A 120 6.75 14.80 -5.14
N ILE A 121 5.51 15.26 -5.36
CA ILE A 121 5.15 16.16 -6.46
C ILE A 121 4.44 17.44 -6.02
N GLY A 122 4.24 17.63 -4.73
CA GLY A 122 3.59 18.80 -4.14
C GLY A 122 2.06 18.70 -4.10
N ARG A 123 1.48 19.47 -3.17
CA ARG A 123 0.04 19.45 -2.87
C ARG A 123 -0.85 19.73 -4.07
N GLU A 124 -0.50 20.74 -4.86
CA GLU A 124 -1.33 21.18 -5.99
C GLU A 124 -1.48 20.13 -7.09
N LYS A 125 -0.47 19.25 -7.24
CA LYS A 125 -0.45 18.20 -8.26
C LYS A 125 -1.10 16.88 -7.81
N THR A 126 -1.50 16.78 -6.53
CA THR A 126 -2.01 15.53 -5.93
C THR A 126 -3.51 15.51 -5.71
N GLY A 127 -4.26 16.52 -6.17
CA GLY A 127 -5.70 16.62 -5.90
C GLY A 127 -6.07 16.99 -4.46
N LEU A 128 -5.09 17.23 -3.58
CA LEU A 128 -5.29 17.71 -2.21
C LEU A 128 -5.60 19.22 -2.22
N HIS A 129 -6.83 19.58 -2.61
CA HIS A 129 -7.22 20.97 -2.68
C HIS A 129 -7.50 21.59 -1.30
N ALA A 130 -7.12 22.87 -1.14
CA ALA A 130 -7.33 23.60 0.11
C ALA A 130 -8.82 23.92 0.38
N ASN A 131 -9.67 23.82 -0.65
CA ASN A 131 -11.04 24.30 -0.63
C ASN A 131 -12.05 23.20 -1.03
N VAL A 132 -11.94 22.00 -0.47
CA VAL A 132 -13.11 21.12 -0.44
C VAL A 132 -13.95 21.57 0.74
N SER A 133 -14.79 22.58 0.54
CA SER A 133 -15.93 22.81 1.41
C SER A 133 -16.85 21.61 1.23
N TYR A 134 -16.91 20.76 2.22
CA TYR A 134 -17.97 19.78 2.36
C TYR A 134 -19.25 20.55 2.66
N THR A 135 -19.94 21.03 1.63
CA THR A 135 -21.33 21.43 1.80
C THR A 135 -22.13 20.13 1.86
N SER A 136 -22.59 19.84 3.06
CA SER A 136 -23.58 18.81 3.40
C SER A 136 -24.81 18.87 2.50
#